data_724395fe7c5002b82d17caa87f4d22fc
#
_entry.id   724395fe7c5002b82d17caa87f4d22fc
#
_cell.length_a   1.000
_cell.length_b   1.000
_cell.length_c   1.000
_cell.angle_alpha   90.00
_cell.angle_beta   90.00
_cell.angle_gamma   90.00
#
_symmetry.space_group_name_H-M   'P 1'
#
loop_
_entity.id
_entity.type
_entity.pdbx_description
1 polymer ?
#
loop_
_entity_poly.entity_id
_entity_poly.type
_entity_poly.pdbx_seq_one_letter_code
_entity_poly.pdbx_strand_id
1 'polypeptide(L)'
;LVGSEMCIRDRFKGLTVRDLVELAAGGALSEATLCELLGKVGLCAREYMDREINASLSGGEIKRIEIATVLARGTRFMLFDEPEAGIDLWSFTGLIDVFRDLRSHLDGSLVIISHQERILAIADEIVVIADGVVQQAGPRALVLPGLLDGAAGCTQCPNKEVGKQ
;
A
#
# COMPACT_ATOMS: atom_id res chain seq x y z
N LEU A 1 10.06 -3.72 -9.28
CA LEU A 1 9.62 -4.99 -8.71
C LEU A 1 10.35 -5.19 -7.39
N VAL A 2 9.74 -4.75 -6.30
CA VAL A 2 10.20 -5.08 -4.97
C VAL A 2 9.68 -6.49 -4.68
N GLY A 3 10.57 -7.47 -4.74
CA GLY A 3 10.25 -8.84 -4.39
C GLY A 3 9.85 -8.94 -2.92
N SER A 4 9.07 -9.98 -2.64
CA SER A 4 8.45 -10.35 -1.37
C SER A 4 9.23 -9.95 -0.10
N GLU A 5 8.49 -9.66 0.97
CA GLU A 5 8.94 -9.27 2.33
C GLU A 5 10.14 -10.05 2.88
N MET A 6 10.35 -11.27 2.43
CA MET A 6 11.45 -12.15 2.84
C MET A 6 12.84 -11.64 2.40
N CYS A 7 12.91 -10.74 1.39
CA CYS A 7 14.19 -10.30 0.84
C CYS A 7 14.85 -9.15 1.62
N ILE A 8 14.08 -8.32 2.33
CA ILE A 8 14.64 -7.18 3.07
C ILE A 8 15.14 -7.62 4.46
N ARG A 9 14.37 -8.47 5.15
CA ARG A 9 14.69 -8.89 6.53
C ARG A 9 15.99 -9.67 6.68
N ASP A 10 16.37 -10.49 5.70
CA ASP A 10 17.46 -11.45 5.84
C ASP A 10 18.77 -11.05 5.14
N ARG A 11 18.76 -10.02 4.29
CA ARG A 11 19.91 -9.70 3.42
C ARG A 11 20.76 -8.52 3.86
N PHE A 12 20.25 -7.66 4.75
CA PHE A 12 20.97 -6.43 5.12
C PHE A 12 21.10 -6.31 6.63
N LYS A 13 22.14 -6.94 7.19
CA LYS A 13 22.52 -6.72 8.60
C LYS A 13 23.17 -5.34 8.73
N GLY A 14 22.72 -4.57 9.73
CA GLY A 14 23.28 -3.27 10.05
C GLY A 14 22.75 -2.11 9.19
N LEU A 15 21.76 -2.33 8.31
CA LEU A 15 21.11 -1.26 7.54
C LEU A 15 20.05 -0.58 8.42
N THR A 16 20.17 0.74 8.57
CA THR A 16 19.18 1.53 9.30
C THR A 16 18.06 2.02 8.36
N VAL A 17 16.96 2.50 8.95
CA VAL A 17 15.86 3.15 8.17
C VAL A 17 16.41 4.34 7.40
N ARG A 18 17.29 5.15 8.00
CA ARG A 18 17.99 6.26 7.35
C ARG A 18 18.73 5.78 6.10
N ASP A 19 19.59 4.78 6.25
CA ASP A 19 20.40 4.26 5.14
C ASP A 19 19.51 3.79 3.97
N LEU A 20 18.40 3.13 4.28
CA LEU A 20 17.49 2.65 3.25
C LEU A 20 16.79 3.80 2.51
N VAL A 21 16.32 4.82 3.24
CA VAL A 21 15.64 5.98 2.65
C VAL A 21 16.63 6.82 1.83
N GLU A 22 17.85 7.05 2.32
CA GLU A 22 18.91 7.76 1.62
C GLU A 22 19.37 7.02 0.36
N LEU A 23 19.50 5.69 0.43
CA LEU A 23 19.79 4.86 -0.73
C LEU A 23 18.71 5.00 -1.81
N ALA A 24 17.44 5.02 -1.39
CA ALA A 24 16.31 5.20 -2.31
C ALA A 24 16.29 6.60 -2.94
N ALA A 25 16.66 7.63 -2.17
CA ALA A 25 16.78 9.01 -2.65
C ALA A 25 17.97 9.25 -3.58
N GLY A 26 18.93 8.30 -3.60
CA GLY A 26 20.17 8.44 -4.38
C GLY A 26 21.25 9.29 -3.73
N GLY A 27 21.16 9.59 -2.43
CA GLY A 27 22.13 10.37 -1.67
C GLY A 27 21.68 10.72 -0.26
N ALA A 28 22.59 11.33 0.51
CA ALA A 28 22.34 11.73 1.88
C ALA A 28 21.22 12.78 1.96
N LEU A 29 20.35 12.63 2.97
CA LEU A 29 19.24 13.53 3.22
C LEU A 29 19.47 14.33 4.51
N SER A 30 18.93 15.55 4.56
CA SER A 30 18.89 16.30 5.81
C SER A 30 17.93 15.63 6.82
N GLU A 31 18.18 15.81 8.12
CA GLU A 31 17.25 15.35 9.15
C GLU A 31 15.82 15.89 8.97
N ALA A 32 15.70 17.14 8.50
CA ALA A 32 14.41 17.75 8.20
C ALA A 32 13.67 16.99 7.09
N THR A 33 14.36 16.61 6.01
CA THR A 33 13.80 15.84 4.91
C THR A 33 13.40 14.41 5.36
N LEU A 34 14.24 13.77 6.18
CA LEU A 34 13.91 12.47 6.77
C LEU A 34 12.69 12.56 7.68
N CYS A 35 12.61 13.60 8.52
CA CYS A 35 11.44 13.85 9.36
C CYS A 35 10.16 14.04 8.52
N GLU A 36 10.25 14.77 7.41
CA GLU A 36 9.11 14.97 6.52
C GLU A 36 8.67 13.66 5.86
N LEU A 37 9.61 12.89 5.28
CA LEU A 37 9.32 11.62 4.61
C LEU A 37 8.73 10.58 5.55
N LEU A 38 9.36 10.37 6.72
CA LEU A 38 8.86 9.43 7.72
C LEU A 38 7.54 9.91 8.35
N GLY A 39 7.39 11.22 8.54
CA GLY A 39 6.14 11.83 9.00
C GLY A 39 4.97 11.59 8.05
N LYS A 40 5.18 11.66 6.73
CA LYS A 40 4.16 11.35 5.70
C LYS A 40 3.62 9.92 5.80
N VAL A 41 4.42 8.99 6.30
CA VAL A 41 4.00 7.59 6.52
C VAL A 41 3.62 7.30 7.98
N GLY A 42 3.51 8.34 8.81
CA GLY A 42 3.09 8.22 10.20
C GLY A 42 4.14 7.57 11.12
N LEU A 43 5.44 7.72 10.77
CA LEU A 43 6.56 7.28 11.59
C LEU A 43 7.30 8.49 12.18
N CYS A 44 7.62 8.43 13.49
CA CYS A 44 8.45 9.44 14.13
C CYS A 44 9.92 9.25 13.73
N ALA A 45 10.50 10.18 12.99
CA ALA A 45 11.88 10.05 12.53
C ALA A 45 12.87 9.85 13.68
N ARG A 46 12.71 10.56 14.82
CA ARG A 46 13.59 10.42 15.99
C ARG A 46 13.61 9.03 16.59
N GLU A 47 12.52 8.28 16.42
CA GLU A 47 12.40 6.92 16.95
C GLU A 47 12.86 5.86 15.94
N TYR A 48 12.72 6.16 14.65
CA TYR A 48 12.88 5.15 13.61
C TYR A 48 14.14 5.29 12.77
N MET A 49 14.65 6.51 12.52
CA MET A 49 15.71 6.72 11.54
C MET A 49 16.99 5.93 11.81
N ASP A 50 17.37 5.73 13.08
CA ASP A 50 18.58 5.01 13.46
C ASP A 50 18.30 3.54 13.86
N ARG A 51 17.03 3.07 13.73
CA ARG A 51 16.69 1.66 13.97
C ARG A 51 17.12 0.80 12.79
N GLU A 52 17.71 -0.35 13.12
CA GLU A 52 18.01 -1.36 12.11
C GLU A 52 16.74 -1.97 11.53
N ILE A 53 16.78 -2.25 10.22
CA ILE A 53 15.74 -2.98 9.51
C ILE A 53 15.92 -4.47 9.78
N ASN A 54 15.28 -4.94 10.83
CA ASN A 54 15.38 -6.32 11.28
C ASN A 54 14.02 -6.84 11.80
N ALA A 55 14.02 -8.03 12.39
CA ALA A 55 12.82 -8.69 12.90
C ALA A 55 12.15 -7.97 14.10
N SER A 56 12.75 -6.89 14.64
CA SER A 56 12.12 -6.10 15.71
C SER A 56 11.06 -5.11 15.19
N LEU A 57 11.04 -4.85 13.87
CA LEU A 57 10.02 -4.04 13.24
C LEU A 57 8.79 -4.89 12.93
N SER A 58 7.60 -4.37 13.23
CA SER A 58 6.34 -4.98 12.83
C SER A 58 6.15 -4.94 11.31
N GLY A 59 5.27 -5.81 10.77
CA GLY A 59 4.94 -5.79 9.34
C GLY A 59 4.43 -4.43 8.88
N GLY A 60 3.58 -3.77 9.70
CA GLY A 60 3.07 -2.44 9.40
C GLY A 60 4.14 -1.33 9.41
N GLU A 61 5.12 -1.40 10.30
CA GLU A 61 6.25 -0.47 10.31
C GLU A 61 7.12 -0.65 9.06
N ILE A 62 7.41 -1.89 8.69
CA ILE A 62 8.18 -2.18 7.47
C ILE A 62 7.47 -1.67 6.23
N LYS A 63 6.17 -1.89 6.09
CA LYS A 63 5.39 -1.38 4.96
C LYS A 63 5.41 0.15 4.86
N ARG A 64 5.30 0.85 5.98
CA ARG A 64 5.43 2.31 6.00
C ARG A 64 6.82 2.78 5.60
N ILE A 65 7.87 2.06 6.04
CA ILE A 65 9.24 2.35 5.63
C ILE A 65 9.40 2.10 4.11
N GLU A 66 8.84 1.02 3.56
CA GLU A 66 8.83 0.77 2.12
C GLU A 66 8.16 1.92 1.35
N ILE A 67 7.02 2.40 1.82
CA ILE A 67 6.35 3.56 1.20
C ILE A 67 7.23 4.80 1.29
N ALA A 68 7.88 5.06 2.44
CA ALA A 68 8.80 6.18 2.59
C ALA A 68 9.97 6.12 1.58
N THR A 69 10.49 4.91 1.28
CA THR A 69 11.53 4.75 0.26
C THR A 69 11.02 5.06 -1.16
N VAL A 70 9.78 4.72 -1.47
CA VAL A 70 9.16 5.09 -2.76
C VAL A 70 8.98 6.60 -2.86
N LEU A 71 8.55 7.26 -1.77
CA LEU A 71 8.41 8.72 -1.70
C LEU A 71 9.75 9.43 -1.84
N ALA A 72 10.81 8.90 -1.23
CA ALA A 72 12.15 9.47 -1.27
C ALA A 72 12.72 9.56 -2.70
N ARG A 73 12.25 8.69 -3.62
CA ARG A 73 12.63 8.75 -5.05
C ARG A 73 12.07 9.95 -5.78
N GLY A 74 11.07 10.64 -5.24
CA GLY A 74 10.48 11.84 -5.84
C GLY A 74 9.83 11.60 -7.20
N THR A 75 9.35 10.40 -7.49
CA THR A 75 8.73 10.07 -8.78
C THR A 75 7.29 10.59 -8.83
N ARG A 76 6.87 11.08 -10.01
CA ARG A 76 5.48 11.50 -10.26
C ARG A 76 4.52 10.33 -10.52
N PHE A 77 5.04 9.13 -10.68
CA PHE A 77 4.27 7.90 -10.86
C PHE A 77 4.72 6.87 -9.83
N MET A 78 3.78 6.38 -9.03
CA MET A 78 4.01 5.38 -8.00
C MET A 78 3.07 4.21 -8.20
N LEU A 79 3.59 2.98 -8.08
CA LEU A 79 2.84 1.74 -8.16
C LEU A 79 3.08 0.92 -6.91
N PHE A 80 2.01 0.54 -6.25
CA PHE A 80 2.00 -0.37 -5.10
C PHE A 80 1.18 -1.61 -5.44
N ASP A 81 1.78 -2.77 -5.21
CA ASP A 81 1.16 -4.08 -5.42
C ASP A 81 0.87 -4.72 -4.06
N GLU A 82 -0.42 -4.86 -3.75
CA GLU A 82 -0.94 -5.37 -2.49
C GLU A 82 -0.19 -4.83 -1.24
N PRO A 83 -0.13 -3.49 -1.06
CA PRO A 83 0.65 -2.89 0.03
C PRO A 83 0.13 -3.28 1.42
N GLU A 84 -1.08 -3.80 1.51
CA GLU A 84 -1.72 -4.31 2.72
C GLU A 84 -1.35 -5.74 3.08
N ALA A 85 -0.68 -6.48 2.20
CA ALA A 85 -0.34 -7.88 2.45
C ALA A 85 0.52 -8.04 3.70
N GLY A 86 0.12 -8.94 4.61
CA GLY A 86 0.85 -9.23 5.84
C GLY A 86 0.74 -8.17 6.94
N ILE A 87 -0.16 -7.18 6.80
CA ILE A 87 -0.39 -6.13 7.80
C ILE A 87 -1.57 -6.51 8.71
N ASP A 88 -1.43 -6.26 10.01
CA ASP A 88 -2.52 -6.38 10.97
C ASP A 88 -3.59 -5.29 10.78
N LEU A 89 -4.80 -5.54 11.31
CA LEU A 89 -5.96 -4.67 11.13
C LEU A 89 -5.73 -3.23 11.61
N TRP A 90 -4.98 -3.04 12.70
CA TRP A 90 -4.72 -1.72 13.27
C TRP A 90 -3.73 -0.92 12.41
N SER A 91 -2.65 -1.56 12.01
CA SER A 91 -1.65 -0.99 11.09
C SER A 91 -2.26 -0.70 9.72
N PHE A 92 -3.20 -1.51 9.25
CA PHE A 92 -3.92 -1.29 8.00
C PHE A 92 -4.72 0.03 7.99
N THR A 93 -5.38 0.38 9.10
CA THR A 93 -6.09 1.67 9.20
C THR A 93 -5.13 2.84 9.00
N GLY A 94 -3.96 2.81 9.65
CA GLY A 94 -2.94 3.82 9.46
C GLY A 94 -2.38 3.87 8.04
N LEU A 95 -2.31 2.73 7.34
CA LEU A 95 -1.89 2.68 5.93
C LEU A 95 -2.89 3.40 5.02
N ILE A 96 -4.20 3.24 5.26
CA ILE A 96 -5.24 3.96 4.51
C ILE A 96 -5.08 5.47 4.66
N ASP A 97 -4.79 5.95 5.86
CA ASP A 97 -4.59 7.38 6.10
C ASP A 97 -3.35 7.90 5.36
N VAL A 98 -2.26 7.12 5.34
CA VAL A 98 -1.07 7.44 4.52
C VAL A 98 -1.45 7.61 3.04
N PHE A 99 -2.20 6.69 2.47
CA PHE A 99 -2.60 6.79 1.05
C PHE A 99 -3.57 7.96 0.79
N ARG A 100 -4.45 8.30 1.73
CA ARG A 100 -5.29 9.50 1.64
C ARG A 100 -4.46 10.79 1.61
N ASP A 101 -3.49 10.88 2.50
CA ASP A 101 -2.58 12.03 2.57
C ASP A 101 -1.74 12.13 1.31
N LEU A 102 -1.18 11.02 0.82
CA LEU A 102 -0.44 10.99 -0.44
C LEU A 102 -1.28 11.48 -1.61
N ARG A 103 -2.51 10.97 -1.74
CA ARG A 103 -3.43 11.41 -2.79
C ARG A 103 -3.67 12.91 -2.78
N SER A 104 -3.76 13.53 -1.59
CA SER A 104 -4.06 14.97 -1.47
C SER A 104 -2.87 15.87 -1.77
N HIS A 105 -1.63 15.37 -1.66
CA HIS A 105 -0.42 16.17 -1.76
C HIS A 105 0.51 15.77 -2.92
N LEU A 106 0.21 14.66 -3.61
CA LEU A 106 1.04 14.18 -4.70
C LEU A 106 0.76 14.95 -6.00
N ASP A 107 1.78 15.60 -6.56
CA ASP A 107 1.74 16.11 -7.94
C ASP A 107 2.09 14.97 -8.91
N GLY A 108 1.19 14.00 -9.05
CA GLY A 108 1.44 12.81 -9.85
C GLY A 108 0.31 11.80 -9.81
N SER A 109 0.62 10.57 -10.21
CA SER A 109 -0.33 9.46 -10.24
C SER A 109 0.09 8.36 -9.28
N LEU A 110 -0.88 7.88 -8.50
CA LEU A 110 -0.74 6.78 -7.58
C LEU A 110 -1.60 5.61 -8.08
N VAL A 111 -0.97 4.48 -8.37
CA VAL A 111 -1.65 3.25 -8.75
C VAL A 111 -1.47 2.22 -7.62
N ILE A 112 -2.57 1.66 -7.17
CA ILE A 112 -2.57 0.62 -6.13
C ILE A 112 -3.31 -0.59 -6.68
N ILE A 113 -2.65 -1.74 -6.70
CA ILE A 113 -3.28 -3.03 -6.97
C ILE A 113 -3.73 -3.58 -5.63
N SER A 114 -5.02 -3.79 -5.44
CA SER A 114 -5.59 -4.28 -4.20
C SER A 114 -6.97 -4.88 -4.43
N HIS A 115 -7.34 -5.82 -3.57
CA HIS A 115 -8.70 -6.37 -3.49
C HIS A 115 -9.43 -5.89 -2.22
N GLN A 116 -8.82 -5.01 -1.43
CA GLN A 116 -9.39 -4.51 -0.19
C GLN A 116 -10.36 -3.35 -0.43
N GLU A 117 -11.61 -3.52 -0.01
CA GLU A 117 -12.67 -2.51 -0.16
C GLU A 117 -12.24 -1.13 0.37
N ARG A 118 -11.53 -1.08 1.50
CA ARG A 118 -11.09 0.19 2.10
C ARG A 118 -10.09 0.94 1.23
N ILE A 119 -9.23 0.23 0.47
CA ILE A 119 -8.32 0.85 -0.50
C ILE A 119 -9.12 1.29 -1.73
N LEU A 120 -10.01 0.45 -2.24
CA LEU A 120 -10.87 0.82 -3.35
C LEU A 120 -11.75 2.04 -3.03
N ALA A 121 -12.19 2.17 -1.77
CA ALA A 121 -13.01 3.30 -1.32
C ALA A 121 -12.30 4.66 -1.34
N ILE A 122 -10.97 4.70 -1.35
CA ILE A 122 -10.21 5.95 -1.44
C ILE A 122 -9.72 6.27 -2.87
N ALA A 123 -9.94 5.40 -3.84
CA ALA A 123 -9.55 5.63 -5.23
C ALA A 123 -10.40 6.72 -5.89
N ASP A 124 -9.85 7.41 -6.88
CA ASP A 124 -10.60 8.29 -7.78
C ASP A 124 -11.25 7.47 -8.90
N GLU A 125 -10.45 6.57 -9.48
CA GLU A 125 -10.85 5.67 -10.56
C GLU A 125 -10.49 4.24 -10.18
N ILE A 126 -11.27 3.30 -10.69
CA ILE A 126 -11.04 1.87 -10.52
C ILE A 126 -10.97 1.22 -11.90
N VAL A 127 -9.96 0.38 -12.08
CA VAL A 127 -9.78 -0.48 -13.25
C VAL A 127 -9.89 -1.93 -12.80
N VAL A 128 -10.85 -2.65 -13.33
CA VAL A 128 -11.07 -4.07 -13.06
C VAL A 128 -10.43 -4.89 -14.16
N ILE A 129 -9.48 -5.75 -13.78
CA ILE A 129 -8.79 -6.66 -14.70
C ILE A 129 -9.18 -8.08 -14.31
N ALA A 130 -9.73 -8.83 -15.25
CA ALA A 130 -9.99 -10.25 -15.11
C ALA A 130 -9.72 -10.97 -16.43
N ASP A 131 -9.27 -12.23 -16.36
CA ASP A 131 -8.93 -13.05 -17.53
C ASP A 131 -7.94 -12.37 -18.50
N GLY A 132 -7.03 -11.54 -17.95
CA GLY A 132 -6.00 -10.84 -18.73
C GLY A 132 -6.47 -9.62 -19.51
N VAL A 133 -7.73 -9.18 -19.33
CA VAL A 133 -8.30 -8.03 -20.02
C VAL A 133 -8.94 -7.05 -19.06
N VAL A 134 -9.05 -5.79 -19.46
CA VAL A 134 -9.81 -4.77 -18.72
C VAL A 134 -11.30 -5.05 -18.91
N GLN A 135 -11.97 -5.46 -17.84
CA GLN A 135 -13.41 -5.73 -17.83
C GLN A 135 -14.23 -4.45 -17.64
N GLN A 136 -13.74 -3.56 -16.78
CA GLN A 136 -14.39 -2.30 -16.49
C GLN A 136 -13.34 -1.26 -16.06
N ALA A 137 -13.57 0.00 -16.41
CA ALA A 137 -12.77 1.11 -15.93
C ALA A 137 -13.65 2.36 -15.78
N GLY A 138 -13.38 3.18 -14.78
CA GLY A 138 -14.09 4.45 -14.59
C GLY A 138 -14.04 4.96 -13.15
N PRO A 139 -14.78 6.06 -12.90
CA PRO A 139 -14.88 6.66 -11.58
C PRO A 139 -15.32 5.65 -10.53
N ARG A 140 -14.72 5.70 -9.35
CA ARG A 140 -15.05 4.82 -8.23
C ARG A 140 -16.55 4.74 -7.95
N ALA A 141 -17.24 5.86 -8.00
CA ALA A 141 -18.68 5.92 -7.71
C ALA A 141 -19.53 5.05 -8.63
N LEU A 142 -19.04 4.76 -9.84
CA LEU A 142 -19.74 3.93 -10.83
C LEU A 142 -19.30 2.47 -10.79
N VAL A 143 -18.02 2.22 -10.46
CA VAL A 143 -17.44 0.87 -10.53
C VAL A 143 -17.57 0.12 -9.21
N LEU A 144 -17.31 0.77 -8.08
CA LEU A 144 -17.26 0.11 -6.77
C LEU A 144 -18.57 -0.58 -6.36
N PRO A 145 -19.76 0.02 -6.54
CA PRO A 145 -21.02 -0.64 -6.16
C PRO A 145 -21.19 -2.00 -6.85
N GLY A 146 -20.93 -2.06 -8.16
CA GLY A 146 -21.05 -3.31 -8.93
C GLY A 146 -20.06 -4.40 -8.48
N LEU A 147 -18.88 -4.03 -7.99
CA LEU A 147 -17.91 -4.97 -7.42
C LEU A 147 -18.40 -5.55 -6.09
N LEU A 148 -19.00 -4.73 -5.24
CA LEU A 148 -19.50 -5.16 -3.93
C LEU A 148 -20.77 -6.03 -4.09
N ASP A 149 -21.69 -5.67 -4.98
CA ASP A 149 -22.88 -6.44 -5.27
C ASP A 149 -22.56 -7.79 -5.93
N GLY A 150 -21.58 -7.84 -6.83
CA GLY A 150 -21.10 -9.07 -7.48
C GLY A 150 -20.42 -10.06 -6.51
N ALA A 151 -19.80 -9.55 -5.43
CA ALA A 151 -19.22 -10.39 -4.38
C ALA A 151 -20.29 -11.06 -3.49
N ALA A 152 -21.52 -10.54 -3.47
CA ALA A 152 -22.64 -11.06 -2.67
C ALA A 152 -23.43 -12.19 -3.36
N GLY A 153 -23.18 -12.49 -4.64
CA GLY A 153 -23.96 -13.45 -5.40
C GLY A 153 -23.16 -14.36 -6.32
N CYS A 154 -22.86 -15.58 -5.88
CA CYS A 154 -22.57 -16.64 -6.82
C CYS A 154 -23.84 -16.98 -7.60
N THR A 155 -24.00 -16.40 -8.80
CA THR A 155 -25.17 -16.68 -9.69
C THR A 155 -25.03 -17.99 -10.45
N GLN A 156 -24.01 -18.81 -10.18
CA GLN A 156 -23.74 -20.07 -10.89
C GLN A 156 -23.75 -21.33 -9.99
N CYS A 157 -24.39 -21.28 -8.82
CA CYS A 157 -24.72 -22.54 -8.12
C CYS A 157 -26.11 -23.03 -8.55
N PRO A 158 -26.22 -24.10 -9.35
CA PRO A 158 -27.53 -24.62 -9.83
C PRO A 158 -28.28 -25.47 -8.80
N ASN A 159 -27.98 -25.35 -7.49
CA ASN A 159 -28.67 -26.12 -6.44
C ASN A 159 -29.10 -25.22 -5.27
N LYS A 160 -30.21 -24.50 -5.45
CA LYS A 160 -31.16 -24.22 -4.37
C LYS A 160 -32.51 -24.75 -4.75
N GLU A 161 -32.67 -26.06 -4.71
CA GLU A 161 -34.00 -26.61 -4.46
C GLU A 161 -34.33 -26.39 -2.99
N VAL A 162 -35.21 -25.42 -2.78
CA VAL A 162 -35.86 -25.17 -1.51
C VAL A 162 -36.75 -26.36 -1.20
N GLY A 163 -36.33 -27.20 -0.24
CA GLY A 163 -37.20 -28.17 0.38
C GLY A 163 -38.38 -27.49 1.05
N LYS A 164 -39.52 -27.53 0.40
CA LYS A 164 -40.82 -27.35 1.06
C LYS A 164 -41.13 -28.66 1.81
N GLN A 165 -41.17 -28.62 3.11
CA GLN A 165 -42.16 -29.29 3.94
C GLN A 165 -42.31 -28.55 5.26
#